data_e7b66ab25166c11ea05ac33e15c24003
#
_entry.id   e7b66ab25166c11ea05ac33e15c24003
#
_cell.length_a   1.000
_cell.length_b   1.000
_cell.length_c   1.000
_cell.angle_alpha   90.00
_cell.angle_beta   90.00
_cell.angle_gamma   90.00
#
_symmetry.space_group_name_H-M   'P 1'
#
loop_
_entity.id
_entity.type
_entity.pdbx_description
1 polymer ?
#
loop_
_entity_poly.entity_id
_entity_poly.type
_entity_poly.pdbx_seq_one_letter_code
_entity_poly.pdbx_strand_id
1 'polypeptide(L)'
;MKTVHKSVLIWYSPQEMYVLVTDVDRYSEFLPWCEHARVVEAHDDGMTAELGIAFGGVRQTFTTRNVHTRDSQVNMQLMNGPFSRLDGQWNFVALGDGSQRACKVELILNYGFDSSAMGKLVSPVFDKIAASLMDAFVKRAEQIYGD
;
A
#
# COMPACT_ATOMS: atom_id res chain seq x y z
N MET A 1 14.31 9.92 -7.98
CA MET A 1 13.65 8.91 -7.15
C MET A 1 13.16 9.55 -5.87
N LYS A 2 11.98 9.16 -5.42
CA LYS A 2 11.37 9.71 -4.21
C LYS A 2 11.16 8.61 -3.18
N THR A 3 11.21 8.97 -1.91
CA THR A 3 10.97 8.06 -0.80
C THR A 3 9.91 8.66 0.12
N VAL A 4 8.89 7.87 0.41
CA VAL A 4 7.91 8.19 1.46
C VAL A 4 8.18 7.23 2.61
N HIS A 5 8.34 7.77 3.81
CA HIS A 5 8.55 6.98 5.01
C HIS A 5 7.62 7.54 6.09
N LYS A 6 6.60 6.77 6.42
CA LYS A 6 5.62 7.17 7.43
C LYS A 6 5.42 6.07 8.43
N SER A 7 5.11 6.44 9.67
CA SER A 7 4.75 5.48 10.70
C SER A 7 3.67 6.05 11.58
N VAL A 8 2.93 5.16 12.23
CA VAL A 8 1.85 5.52 13.14
C VAL A 8 1.74 4.47 14.23
N LEU A 9 1.41 4.92 15.44
CA LEU A 9 1.04 4.04 16.54
C LEU A 9 -0.47 3.97 16.58
N ILE A 10 -1.03 2.75 16.63
CA ILE A 10 -2.46 2.55 16.47
C ILE A 10 -2.96 1.46 17.44
N TRP A 11 -4.20 1.61 17.90
CA TRP A 11 -4.81 0.71 18.88
C TRP A 11 -5.48 -0.50 18.21
N TYR A 12 -4.83 -1.07 17.22
CA TYR A 12 -5.22 -2.32 16.55
C TYR A 12 -3.99 -3.22 16.50
N SER A 13 -4.21 -4.53 16.46
CA SER A 13 -3.10 -5.49 16.49
C SER A 13 -2.33 -5.51 15.15
N PRO A 14 -1.09 -6.00 15.17
CA PRO A 14 -0.37 -6.24 13.91
C PRO A 14 -1.16 -7.11 12.94
N GLN A 15 -1.85 -8.13 13.43
CA GLN A 15 -2.68 -9.03 12.63
C GLN A 15 -3.82 -8.28 11.96
N GLU A 16 -4.50 -7.40 12.70
CA GLU A 16 -5.61 -6.62 12.16
C GLU A 16 -5.15 -5.71 11.02
N MET A 17 -4.03 -5.04 11.20
CA MET A 17 -3.49 -4.15 10.18
C MET A 17 -2.93 -4.92 8.98
N TYR A 18 -2.29 -6.05 9.22
CA TYR A 18 -1.81 -6.94 8.18
C TYR A 18 -2.96 -7.43 7.28
N VAL A 19 -4.07 -7.84 7.88
CA VAL A 19 -5.26 -8.30 7.14
C VAL A 19 -5.79 -7.19 6.23
N LEU A 20 -5.86 -5.96 6.73
CA LEU A 20 -6.31 -4.81 5.94
C LEU A 20 -5.41 -4.55 4.73
N VAL A 21 -4.11 -4.56 4.94
CA VAL A 21 -3.14 -4.25 3.88
C VAL A 21 -3.07 -5.36 2.83
N THR A 22 -3.30 -6.60 3.22
CA THR A 22 -3.27 -7.73 2.28
C THR A 22 -4.61 -8.00 1.61
N ASP A 23 -5.68 -7.33 2.01
CA ASP A 23 -7.01 -7.48 1.41
C ASP A 23 -7.15 -6.56 0.19
N VAL A 24 -6.36 -6.85 -0.83
CA VAL A 24 -6.21 -6.01 -2.03
C VAL A 24 -7.53 -5.86 -2.79
N ASP A 25 -8.36 -6.89 -2.84
CA ASP A 25 -9.63 -6.86 -3.59
C ASP A 25 -10.59 -5.79 -3.07
N ARG A 26 -10.37 -5.28 -1.85
CA ARG A 26 -11.23 -4.27 -1.25
C ARG A 26 -10.66 -2.86 -1.30
N TYR A 27 -9.49 -2.68 -1.88
CA TYR A 27 -8.84 -1.36 -1.94
C TYR A 27 -9.71 -0.30 -2.62
N SER A 28 -10.44 -0.67 -3.65
CA SER A 28 -11.30 0.30 -4.36
C SER A 28 -12.48 0.80 -3.51
N GLU A 29 -12.78 0.12 -2.40
CA GLU A 29 -13.86 0.55 -1.50
C GLU A 29 -13.50 1.78 -0.67
N PHE A 30 -12.21 2.03 -0.44
CA PHE A 30 -11.79 3.12 0.47
C PHE A 30 -10.64 3.99 -0.03
N LEU A 31 -9.97 3.60 -1.11
CA LEU A 31 -8.91 4.41 -1.70
C LEU A 31 -9.52 5.19 -2.88
N PRO A 32 -9.69 6.52 -2.74
CA PRO A 32 -10.46 7.29 -3.74
C PRO A 32 -9.82 7.33 -5.11
N TRP A 33 -8.50 7.10 -5.19
CA TRP A 33 -7.76 7.05 -6.46
C TRP A 33 -7.78 5.66 -7.09
N CYS A 34 -8.23 4.65 -6.36
CA CYS A 34 -8.16 3.26 -6.82
C CYS A 34 -9.43 2.89 -7.57
N GLU A 35 -9.33 2.78 -8.90
CA GLU A 35 -10.45 2.44 -9.76
C GLU A 35 -10.80 0.96 -9.64
N HIS A 36 -9.76 0.11 -9.58
CA HIS A 36 -9.91 -1.33 -9.38
C HIS A 36 -8.67 -1.88 -8.70
N ALA A 37 -8.83 -3.00 -8.03
CA ALA A 37 -7.73 -3.71 -7.40
C ALA A 37 -8.09 -5.19 -7.39
N ARG A 38 -7.13 -6.05 -7.74
CA ARG A 38 -7.39 -7.49 -7.76
C ARG A 38 -6.10 -8.29 -7.52
N VAL A 39 -6.28 -9.48 -6.97
CA VAL A 39 -5.22 -10.46 -6.88
C VAL A 39 -5.17 -11.19 -8.23
N VAL A 40 -4.09 -11.01 -8.97
CA VAL A 40 -3.90 -11.65 -10.28
C VAL A 40 -3.54 -13.11 -10.10
N GLU A 41 -2.68 -13.39 -9.12
CA GLU A 41 -2.23 -14.74 -8.82
C GLU A 41 -1.86 -14.82 -7.34
N ALA A 42 -2.31 -15.88 -6.67
CA ALA A 42 -1.93 -16.16 -5.30
C ALA A 42 -0.69 -17.05 -5.30
N HIS A 43 0.25 -16.76 -4.38
CA HIS A 43 1.48 -17.53 -4.21
C HIS A 43 1.58 -18.00 -2.76
N ASP A 44 2.43 -18.99 -2.49
CA ASP A 44 2.62 -19.50 -1.14
C ASP A 44 3.14 -18.43 -0.18
N ASP A 45 3.92 -17.48 -0.69
CA ASP A 45 4.55 -16.41 0.09
C ASP A 45 3.94 -15.03 -0.16
N GLY A 46 2.78 -14.95 -0.81
CA GLY A 46 2.15 -13.65 -1.08
C GLY A 46 1.25 -13.66 -2.29
N MET A 47 1.39 -12.63 -3.13
CA MET A 47 0.51 -12.50 -4.28
C MET A 47 1.14 -11.61 -5.36
N THR A 48 0.59 -11.72 -6.57
CA THR A 48 0.75 -10.72 -7.62
C THR A 48 -0.53 -9.91 -7.64
N ALA A 49 -0.43 -8.61 -7.44
CA ALA A 49 -1.58 -7.71 -7.34
C ALA A 49 -1.58 -6.66 -8.44
N GLU A 50 -2.76 -6.32 -8.93
CA GLU A 50 -2.95 -5.29 -9.94
C GLU A 50 -3.79 -4.18 -9.36
N LEU A 51 -3.32 -2.92 -9.51
CA LEU A 51 -4.03 -1.74 -9.06
C LEU A 51 -4.23 -0.78 -10.22
N GLY A 52 -5.43 -0.19 -10.28
CA GLY A 52 -5.75 0.83 -11.27
C GLY A 52 -5.86 2.20 -10.62
N ILE A 53 -5.09 3.15 -11.13
CA ILE A 53 -5.13 4.54 -10.71
C ILE A 53 -6.08 5.31 -11.63
N ALA A 54 -7.02 6.04 -11.04
CA ALA A 54 -7.88 7.00 -11.75
C ALA A 54 -8.00 8.24 -10.89
N PHE A 55 -7.18 9.25 -11.18
CA PHE A 55 -7.13 10.45 -10.35
C PHE A 55 -6.46 11.59 -11.13
N GLY A 56 -7.00 12.80 -11.00
CA GLY A 56 -6.42 13.99 -11.60
C GLY A 56 -6.28 13.92 -13.12
N GLY A 57 -7.21 13.22 -13.80
CA GLY A 57 -7.17 13.06 -15.26
C GLY A 57 -6.22 11.95 -15.72
N VAL A 58 -5.55 11.26 -14.80
CA VAL A 58 -4.63 10.17 -15.10
C VAL A 58 -5.34 8.84 -14.86
N ARG A 59 -5.15 7.89 -15.78
CA ARG A 59 -5.66 6.53 -15.65
C ARG A 59 -4.56 5.56 -16.05
N GLN A 60 -4.03 4.82 -15.08
CA GLN A 60 -2.92 3.89 -15.26
C GLN A 60 -3.11 2.65 -14.42
N THR A 61 -2.61 1.54 -14.91
CA THR A 61 -2.63 0.27 -14.19
C THR A 61 -1.20 -0.18 -13.93
N PHE A 62 -0.94 -0.72 -12.75
CA PHE A 62 0.36 -1.29 -12.43
C PHE A 62 0.19 -2.58 -11.64
N THR A 63 1.21 -3.43 -11.72
CA THR A 63 1.22 -4.75 -11.10
C THR A 63 2.46 -4.89 -10.22
N THR A 64 2.27 -5.43 -9.02
CA THR A 64 3.37 -5.67 -8.10
C THR A 64 3.41 -7.13 -7.66
N ARG A 65 4.62 -7.61 -7.38
CA ARG A 65 4.84 -8.89 -6.71
C ARG A 65 5.00 -8.59 -5.22
N ASN A 66 4.10 -9.11 -4.43
CA ASN A 66 4.08 -8.87 -2.99
C ASN A 66 4.49 -10.14 -2.26
N VAL A 67 5.47 -10.02 -1.36
CA VAL A 67 5.92 -11.12 -0.51
C VAL A 67 5.50 -10.80 0.92
N HIS A 68 4.75 -11.69 1.52
CA HIS A 68 4.18 -11.52 2.85
C HIS A 68 4.95 -12.31 3.90
N THR A 69 5.25 -11.67 5.02
CA THR A 69 5.63 -12.34 6.25
C THR A 69 4.44 -12.16 7.19
N ARG A 70 3.76 -13.24 7.50
CA ARG A 70 2.46 -13.20 8.16
C ARG A 70 2.47 -12.31 9.40
N ASP A 71 1.49 -11.40 9.46
CA ASP A 71 1.24 -10.49 10.58
C ASP A 71 2.37 -9.50 10.87
N SER A 72 3.45 -9.47 10.05
CA SER A 72 4.59 -8.61 10.35
C SER A 72 5.06 -7.74 9.17
N GLN A 73 4.96 -8.23 7.93
CA GLN A 73 5.55 -7.48 6.82
C GLN A 73 4.90 -7.80 5.48
N VAL A 74 4.83 -6.80 4.62
CA VAL A 74 4.50 -6.95 3.20
C VAL A 74 5.54 -6.21 2.39
N ASN A 75 6.29 -6.94 1.54
CA ASN A 75 7.23 -6.36 0.60
C ASN A 75 6.60 -6.32 -0.78
N MET A 76 6.74 -5.19 -1.47
CA MET A 76 6.15 -4.99 -2.79
C MET A 76 7.23 -4.60 -3.78
N GLN A 77 7.23 -5.22 -4.96
CA GLN A 77 8.12 -4.85 -6.05
C GLN A 77 7.35 -4.74 -7.35
N LEU A 78 7.67 -3.73 -8.14
CA LEU A 78 7.05 -3.49 -9.43
C LEU A 78 7.34 -4.65 -10.38
N MET A 79 6.29 -5.14 -11.03
CA MET A 79 6.40 -6.07 -12.14
C MET A 79 6.13 -5.37 -13.46
N ASN A 80 5.14 -4.47 -13.48
CA ASN A 80 4.71 -3.79 -14.69
C ASN A 80 3.99 -2.50 -14.32
N GLY A 81 4.25 -1.41 -15.05
CA GLY A 81 3.58 -0.15 -14.81
C GLY A 81 4.40 1.04 -15.30
N PRO A 82 3.88 2.26 -15.11
CA PRO A 82 4.48 3.48 -15.66
C PRO A 82 5.67 4.02 -14.86
N PHE A 83 6.21 3.25 -13.94
CA PHE A 83 7.31 3.67 -13.08
C PHE A 83 8.66 3.21 -13.64
N SER A 84 9.71 4.02 -13.43
CA SER A 84 11.09 3.54 -13.60
C SER A 84 11.52 2.68 -12.42
N ARG A 85 10.91 2.93 -11.25
CA ARG A 85 11.12 2.14 -10.05
C ARG A 85 9.90 2.25 -9.14
N LEU A 86 9.52 1.14 -8.54
CA LEU A 86 8.53 1.12 -7.46
C LEU A 86 8.83 -0.09 -6.58
N ASP A 87 9.18 0.16 -5.33
CA ASP A 87 9.27 -0.88 -4.33
C ASP A 87 8.78 -0.30 -3.00
N GLY A 88 8.22 -1.15 -2.18
CA GLY A 88 7.65 -0.70 -0.92
C GLY A 88 7.66 -1.78 0.13
N GLN A 89 7.43 -1.35 1.36
CA GLN A 89 7.42 -2.25 2.50
C GLN A 89 6.47 -1.71 3.57
N TRP A 90 5.58 -2.58 4.00
CA TRP A 90 4.79 -2.36 5.20
C TRP A 90 5.37 -3.20 6.33
N ASN A 91 5.54 -2.60 7.50
CA ASN A 91 5.96 -3.31 8.71
C ASN A 91 4.90 -3.12 9.80
N PHE A 92 4.58 -4.20 10.49
CA PHE A 92 3.61 -4.22 11.57
C PHE A 92 4.31 -4.76 12.82
N VAL A 93 4.54 -3.90 13.80
CA VAL A 93 5.35 -4.24 14.99
C VAL A 93 4.48 -4.11 16.23
N ALA A 94 4.33 -5.23 16.96
CA ALA A 94 3.59 -5.23 18.20
C ALA A 94 4.22 -4.26 19.23
N LEU A 95 3.40 -3.60 20.01
CA LEU A 95 3.86 -2.71 21.07
C LEU A 95 3.95 -3.47 22.38
N GLY A 96 4.96 -3.12 23.18
CA GLY A 96 5.21 -3.77 24.46
C GLY A 96 5.58 -5.24 24.27
N ASP A 97 4.97 -6.12 25.04
CA ASP A 97 5.23 -7.56 25.00
C ASP A 97 4.33 -8.31 23.99
N GLY A 98 3.54 -7.57 23.23
CA GLY A 98 2.64 -8.16 22.23
C GLY A 98 1.30 -8.61 22.79
N SER A 99 1.05 -8.42 24.08
CA SER A 99 -0.22 -8.79 24.70
C SER A 99 -1.33 -7.76 24.48
N GLN A 100 -0.95 -6.55 24.04
CA GLN A 100 -1.88 -5.45 23.84
C GLN A 100 -2.38 -5.42 22.39
N ARG A 101 -3.61 -4.96 22.23
CA ARG A 101 -4.17 -4.68 20.89
C ARG A 101 -3.64 -3.33 20.43
N ALA A 102 -2.37 -3.31 20.02
CA ALA A 102 -1.70 -2.10 19.56
C ALA A 102 -0.50 -2.46 18.72
N CYS A 103 -0.19 -1.63 17.73
CA CYS A 103 1.02 -1.83 16.94
C CYS A 103 1.55 -0.52 16.38
N LYS A 104 2.81 -0.56 15.94
CA LYS A 104 3.39 0.46 15.07
C LYS A 104 3.26 -0.03 13.64
N VAL A 105 2.63 0.77 12.80
CA VAL A 105 2.55 0.51 11.36
C VAL A 105 3.54 1.44 10.68
N GLU A 106 4.41 0.88 9.84
CA GLU A 106 5.39 1.64 9.10
C GLU A 106 5.25 1.36 7.61
N LEU A 107 5.30 2.42 6.81
CA LEU A 107 5.29 2.34 5.35
C LEU A 107 6.54 3.01 4.81
N ILE A 108 7.31 2.28 4.02
CA ILE A 108 8.44 2.81 3.26
C ILE A 108 8.13 2.57 1.80
N LEU A 109 8.12 3.62 0.99
CA LEU A 109 7.78 3.53 -0.42
C LEU A 109 8.81 4.29 -1.23
N ASN A 110 9.50 3.58 -2.14
CA ASN A 110 10.47 4.18 -3.05
C ASN A 110 9.93 4.11 -4.47
N TYR A 111 9.92 5.24 -5.16
CA TYR A 111 9.38 5.26 -6.51
C TYR A 111 10.05 6.35 -7.36
N GLY A 112 9.97 6.15 -8.66
CA GLY A 112 10.45 7.11 -9.61
C GLY A 112 9.78 6.92 -10.95
N PHE A 113 9.88 7.93 -11.79
CA PHE A 113 9.33 7.92 -13.15
C PHE A 113 10.46 8.32 -14.09
N ASP A 114 10.37 7.83 -15.32
CA ASP A 114 11.32 8.28 -16.34
C ASP A 114 10.96 9.71 -16.80
N SER A 115 11.77 10.28 -17.66
CA SER A 115 11.58 11.65 -18.17
C SER A 115 10.58 11.74 -19.32
N SER A 116 9.88 10.64 -19.63
CA SER A 116 8.86 10.63 -20.68
C SER A 116 7.69 11.55 -20.34
N ALA A 117 6.90 11.89 -21.33
CA ALA A 117 5.68 12.69 -21.14
C ALA A 117 4.73 11.99 -20.16
N MET A 118 4.61 10.65 -20.26
CA MET A 118 3.76 9.87 -19.36
C MET A 118 4.29 9.93 -17.93
N GLY A 119 5.59 9.77 -17.73
CA GLY A 119 6.20 9.85 -16.40
C GLY A 119 5.97 11.20 -15.74
N LYS A 120 6.13 12.29 -16.51
CA LYS A 120 5.88 13.65 -15.99
C LYS A 120 4.42 13.87 -15.62
N LEU A 121 3.50 13.24 -16.34
CA LEU A 121 2.07 13.38 -16.09
C LEU A 121 1.64 12.61 -14.84
N VAL A 122 2.16 11.40 -14.63
CA VAL A 122 1.79 10.53 -13.53
C VAL A 122 2.45 10.93 -12.21
N SER A 123 3.66 11.46 -12.26
CA SER A 123 4.46 11.76 -11.06
C SER A 123 3.74 12.62 -10.02
N PRO A 124 3.15 13.79 -10.37
CA PRO A 124 2.47 14.60 -9.35
C PRO A 124 1.21 13.95 -8.79
N VAL A 125 0.54 13.12 -9.59
CA VAL A 125 -0.63 12.38 -9.15
C VAL A 125 -0.21 11.34 -8.12
N PHE A 126 0.86 10.59 -8.42
CA PHE A 126 1.34 9.55 -7.52
C PHE A 126 1.91 10.12 -6.23
N ASP A 127 2.51 11.30 -6.27
CA ASP A 127 2.98 12.00 -5.06
C ASP A 127 1.83 12.21 -4.06
N LYS A 128 0.67 12.60 -4.56
CA LYS A 128 -0.51 12.80 -3.71
C LYS A 128 -1.04 11.47 -3.17
N ILE A 129 -1.05 10.44 -4.00
CA ILE A 129 -1.46 9.10 -3.60
C ILE A 129 -0.58 8.59 -2.46
N ALA A 130 0.74 8.64 -2.66
CA ALA A 130 1.72 8.16 -1.68
C ALA A 130 1.61 8.91 -0.36
N ALA A 131 1.40 10.24 -0.42
CA ALA A 131 1.30 11.07 0.77
C ALA A 131 0.05 10.75 1.60
N SER A 132 -1.03 10.29 0.98
CA SER A 132 -2.31 10.03 1.66
C SER A 132 -2.51 8.57 2.08
N LEU A 133 -1.61 7.68 1.67
CA LEU A 133 -1.85 6.25 1.77
C LEU A 133 -1.98 5.76 3.21
N MET A 134 -1.08 6.18 4.10
CA MET A 134 -1.11 5.77 5.50
C MET A 134 -2.42 6.21 6.17
N ASP A 135 -2.83 7.46 5.96
CA ASP A 135 -4.04 8.01 6.56
C ASP A 135 -5.29 7.26 6.07
N ALA A 136 -5.31 6.85 4.80
CA ALA A 136 -6.43 6.10 4.25
C ALA A 136 -6.58 4.73 4.93
N PHE A 137 -5.47 4.04 5.17
CA PHE A 137 -5.52 2.75 5.86
C PHE A 137 -5.89 2.89 7.34
N VAL A 138 -5.42 3.93 8.01
CA VAL A 138 -5.81 4.23 9.40
C VAL A 138 -7.32 4.46 9.49
N LYS A 139 -7.85 5.27 8.59
CA LYS A 139 -9.30 5.56 8.55
C LYS A 139 -10.11 4.31 8.26
N ARG A 140 -9.62 3.46 7.34
CA ARG A 140 -10.27 2.19 7.03
C ARG A 140 -10.30 1.27 8.25
N ALA A 141 -9.20 1.20 9.00
CA ALA A 141 -9.13 0.41 10.22
C ALA A 141 -10.20 0.85 11.23
N GLU A 142 -10.37 2.16 11.39
CA GLU A 142 -11.41 2.71 12.27
C GLU A 142 -12.81 2.30 11.80
N GLN A 143 -13.05 2.29 10.50
CA GLN A 143 -14.34 1.89 9.93
C GLN A 143 -14.65 0.41 10.13
N ILE A 144 -13.63 -0.45 9.97
CA ILE A 144 -13.80 -1.90 10.00
C ILE A 144 -13.77 -2.44 11.44
N TYR A 145 -12.85 -1.97 12.26
CA TYR A 145 -12.61 -2.50 13.60
C TYR A 145 -13.25 -1.67 14.71
N GLY A 146 -13.58 -0.43 14.41
CA GLY A 146 -14.18 0.48 15.37
C GLY A 146 -13.20 0.87 16.47
N ASP A 147 -13.74 1.03 17.64
CA ASP A 147 -12.97 1.48 18.82
C ASP A 147 -12.16 0.37 19.48
#